data_82f85fcb20c7850946e6ca0b5f0afbca
#
_entry.id   82f85fcb20c7850946e6ca0b5f0afbca
#
_cell.length_a   1.000
_cell.length_b   1.000
_cell.length_c   1.000
_cell.angle_alpha   90.00
_cell.angle_beta   90.00
_cell.angle_gamma   90.00
#
_symmetry.space_group_name_H-M   'P 1'
#
loop_
_entity.id
_entity.type
_entity.pdbx_description
1 polymer ?
#
loop_
_entity_poly.entity_id
_entity_poly.type
_entity_poly.pdbx_seq_one_letter_code
_entity_poly.pdbx_strand_id
1 'polypeptide(L)'
;MGITVVRPVVVKAIVTDTFKRQYLSELEDTVKRLDAIIVQIDTQIRRTELERQITPQSRAIRQQLEVERSRQEAARMELAARTKEAEGLELQSEFSQGTVESTVDLNVGDNFFTRLARAEIVIKDGIVIEIREG
;
A
#
# COMPACT_ATOMS: atom_id res chain seq x y z
N MET A 1 -33.81 19.07 11.64
CA MET A 1 -32.40 19.38 11.81
C MET A 1 -31.55 18.15 11.43
N GLY A 2 -30.55 18.35 10.61
CA GLY A 2 -29.70 17.28 10.13
C GLY A 2 -28.29 17.36 10.66
N ILE A 3 -27.54 16.30 10.47
CA ILE A 3 -26.10 16.21 10.78
C ILE A 3 -25.36 15.64 9.58
N THR A 4 -24.18 16.15 9.32
CA THR A 4 -23.32 15.63 8.28
C THR A 4 -22.35 14.61 8.87
N VAL A 5 -22.32 13.42 8.31
CA VAL A 5 -21.40 12.34 8.70
C VAL A 5 -20.53 11.94 7.54
N VAL A 6 -19.43 11.27 7.84
CA VAL A 6 -18.45 10.82 6.84
C VAL A 6 -18.62 9.32 6.63
N ARG A 7 -18.55 8.87 5.38
CA ARG A 7 -18.57 7.44 5.04
C ARG A 7 -17.42 7.10 4.12
N PRO A 8 -16.90 5.86 4.19
CA PRO A 8 -15.87 5.42 3.25
C PRO A 8 -16.46 5.10 1.88
N VAL A 9 -15.70 5.41 0.83
CA VAL A 9 -16.03 5.08 -0.55
C VAL A 9 -14.88 4.28 -1.13
N VAL A 10 -15.15 3.07 -1.60
CA VAL A 10 -14.13 2.21 -2.21
C VAL A 10 -13.88 2.66 -3.64
N VAL A 11 -12.61 2.84 -3.99
CA VAL A 11 -12.19 3.15 -5.37
C VAL A 11 -11.70 1.87 -6.02
N LYS A 12 -12.33 1.50 -7.14
CA LYS A 12 -11.94 0.35 -7.95
C LYS A 12 -11.48 0.83 -9.32
N ALA A 13 -10.33 0.33 -9.75
CA ALA A 13 -9.78 0.63 -11.06
C ALA A 13 -9.99 -0.54 -12.01
N ILE A 14 -10.39 -0.25 -13.24
CA ILE A 14 -10.41 -1.26 -14.30
C ILE A 14 -8.97 -1.53 -14.72
N VAL A 15 -8.59 -2.79 -14.73
CA VAL A 15 -7.25 -3.21 -15.15
C VAL A 15 -7.13 -3.08 -16.67
N THR A 16 -6.42 -2.04 -17.11
CA THR A 16 -6.04 -1.83 -18.51
C THR A 16 -4.56 -2.18 -18.67
N ASP A 17 -4.08 -2.27 -19.91
CA ASP A 17 -2.65 -2.44 -20.16
C ASP A 17 -1.84 -1.32 -19.54
N THR A 18 -2.30 -0.09 -19.64
CA THR A 18 -1.65 1.09 -19.06
C THR A 18 -1.60 0.97 -17.53
N PHE A 19 -2.71 0.64 -16.89
CA PHE A 19 -2.79 0.45 -15.45
C PHE A 19 -1.81 -0.62 -14.99
N LYS A 20 -1.83 -1.78 -15.64
CA LYS A 20 -1.00 -2.92 -15.26
C LYS A 20 0.49 -2.61 -15.38
N ARG A 21 0.92 -1.99 -16.48
CA ARG A 21 2.30 -1.58 -16.67
C ARG A 21 2.76 -0.57 -15.63
N GLN A 22 1.91 0.42 -15.36
CA GLN A 22 2.21 1.47 -14.39
C GLN A 22 2.32 0.90 -12.97
N TYR A 23 1.41 0.02 -12.60
CA TYR A 23 1.42 -0.64 -11.29
C TYR A 23 2.67 -1.51 -11.12
N LEU A 24 3.03 -2.32 -12.13
CA LEU A 24 4.24 -3.14 -12.10
C LEU A 24 5.50 -2.28 -12.02
N SER A 25 5.54 -1.17 -12.73
CA SER A 25 6.66 -0.23 -12.68
C SER A 25 6.84 0.39 -11.29
N GLU A 26 5.75 0.78 -10.64
CA GLU A 26 5.79 1.31 -9.28
C GLU A 26 6.29 0.27 -8.27
N LEU A 27 5.84 -0.97 -8.40
CA LEU A 27 6.32 -2.07 -7.55
C LEU A 27 7.82 -2.32 -7.76
N GLU A 28 8.28 -2.32 -9.00
CA GLU A 28 9.70 -2.49 -9.33
C GLU A 28 10.55 -1.39 -8.72
N ASP A 29 10.12 -0.13 -8.83
CA ASP A 29 10.82 1.01 -8.25
C ASP A 29 10.92 0.90 -6.72
N THR A 30 9.86 0.42 -6.08
CA THR A 30 9.85 0.21 -4.63
C THR A 30 10.82 -0.91 -4.23
N VAL A 31 10.87 -2.00 -4.99
CA VAL A 31 11.83 -3.09 -4.75
C VAL A 31 13.27 -2.57 -4.87
N LYS A 32 13.56 -1.77 -5.88
CA LYS A 32 14.89 -1.17 -6.06
C LYS A 32 15.29 -0.30 -4.87
N ARG A 33 14.35 0.48 -4.33
CA ARG A 33 14.62 1.30 -3.14
C ARG A 33 14.90 0.45 -1.91
N LEU A 34 14.14 -0.63 -1.72
CA LEU A 34 14.38 -1.55 -0.61
C LEU A 34 15.73 -2.26 -0.75
N ASP A 35 16.10 -2.69 -1.96
CA ASP A 35 17.38 -3.30 -2.22
C ASP A 35 18.54 -2.35 -1.87
N ALA A 36 18.42 -1.08 -2.23
CA ALA A 36 19.41 -0.07 -1.88
C ALA A 36 19.54 0.12 -0.36
N ILE A 37 18.41 0.14 0.36
CA ILE A 37 18.39 0.25 1.82
C ILE A 37 19.08 -0.97 2.46
N ILE A 38 18.78 -2.18 1.97
CA ILE A 38 19.37 -3.41 2.47
C ILE A 38 20.91 -3.40 2.27
N VAL A 39 21.38 -2.95 1.11
CA VAL A 39 22.80 -2.80 0.85
C VAL A 39 23.47 -1.84 1.82
N GLN A 40 22.84 -0.71 2.13
CA GLN A 40 23.34 0.23 3.13
C GLN A 40 23.41 -0.39 4.53
N ILE A 41 22.38 -1.11 4.93
CA ILE A 41 22.34 -1.79 6.22
C ILE A 41 23.46 -2.84 6.29
N ASP A 42 23.63 -3.65 5.25
CA ASP A 42 24.69 -4.65 5.18
C ASP A 42 26.08 -4.01 5.30
N THR A 43 26.28 -2.87 4.66
CA THR A 43 27.53 -2.11 4.77
C THR A 43 27.78 -1.66 6.21
N GLN A 44 26.76 -1.16 6.89
CA GLN A 44 26.89 -0.74 8.28
C GLN A 44 27.15 -1.92 9.22
N ILE A 45 26.50 -3.06 8.98
CA ILE A 45 26.77 -4.29 9.74
C ILE A 45 28.22 -4.73 9.58
N ARG A 46 28.75 -4.72 8.36
CA ARG A 46 30.16 -5.07 8.10
C ARG A 46 31.12 -4.14 8.83
N ARG A 47 30.82 -2.84 8.91
CA ARG A 47 31.62 -1.89 9.67
C ARG A 47 31.68 -2.25 11.15
N THR A 48 30.58 -2.71 11.74
CA THR A 48 30.56 -3.15 13.13
C THR A 48 31.39 -4.41 13.34
N GLU A 49 31.46 -5.30 12.34
CA GLU A 49 32.27 -6.52 12.38
C GLU A 49 33.77 -6.25 12.34
N LEU A 50 34.17 -5.11 11.76
CA LEU A 50 35.58 -4.71 11.66
C LEU A 50 36.09 -3.97 12.89
N GLU A 51 35.25 -3.67 13.86
CA GLU A 51 35.65 -3.00 15.09
C GLU A 51 36.52 -3.92 15.96
N ARG A 52 37.67 -3.36 16.44
CA ARG A 52 38.61 -4.10 17.25
C ARG A 52 38.09 -4.40 18.66
N GLN A 53 37.22 -3.57 19.18
CA GLN A 53 36.64 -3.74 20.50
C GLN A 53 35.10 -3.84 20.36
N ILE A 54 34.55 -4.91 20.89
CA ILE A 54 33.09 -5.10 20.96
C ILE A 54 32.64 -4.55 22.30
N THR A 55 31.99 -3.40 22.27
CA THR A 55 31.40 -2.78 23.45
C THR A 55 29.90 -3.17 23.54
N PRO A 56 29.26 -3.06 24.73
CA PRO A 56 27.81 -3.24 24.80
C PRO A 56 27.04 -2.30 23.87
N GLN A 57 27.57 -1.10 23.64
CA GLN A 57 26.98 -0.11 22.75
C GLN A 57 27.05 -0.55 21.28
N SER A 58 28.20 -1.09 20.84
CA SER A 58 28.34 -1.59 19.48
C SER A 58 27.50 -2.83 19.22
N ARG A 59 27.32 -3.68 20.23
CA ARG A 59 26.39 -4.84 20.15
C ARG A 59 24.96 -4.39 19.97
N ALA A 60 24.53 -3.37 20.70
CA ALA A 60 23.16 -2.83 20.61
C ALA A 60 22.92 -2.24 19.22
N ILE A 61 23.87 -1.51 18.66
CA ILE A 61 23.78 -0.95 17.31
C ILE A 61 23.66 -2.05 16.28
N ARG A 62 24.51 -3.07 16.38
CA ARG A 62 24.47 -4.23 15.45
C ARG A 62 23.14 -4.95 15.51
N GLN A 63 22.60 -5.15 16.71
CA GLN A 63 21.31 -5.81 16.90
C GLN A 63 20.18 -5.01 16.26
N GLN A 64 20.20 -3.68 16.42
CA GLN A 64 19.22 -2.81 15.77
C GLN A 64 19.31 -2.87 14.25
N LEU A 65 20.52 -2.92 13.70
CA LEU A 65 20.73 -3.05 12.26
C LEU A 65 20.21 -4.38 11.74
N GLU A 66 20.42 -5.47 12.46
CA GLU A 66 19.92 -6.79 12.09
C GLU A 66 18.40 -6.85 12.12
N VAL A 67 17.75 -6.23 13.12
CA VAL A 67 16.29 -6.13 13.19
C VAL A 67 15.75 -5.32 12.02
N GLU A 68 16.37 -4.19 11.71
CA GLU A 68 15.96 -3.36 10.58
C GLU A 68 16.12 -4.07 9.25
N ARG A 69 17.22 -4.81 9.08
CA ARG A 69 17.44 -5.63 7.89
C ARG A 69 16.34 -6.65 7.71
N SER A 70 15.94 -7.33 8.79
CA SER A 70 14.84 -8.31 8.75
C SER A 70 13.53 -7.68 8.33
N ARG A 71 13.24 -6.48 8.81
CA ARG A 71 12.03 -5.73 8.42
C ARG A 71 12.03 -5.40 6.92
N GLN A 72 13.16 -4.95 6.40
CA GLN A 72 13.28 -4.61 4.98
C GLN A 72 13.18 -5.87 4.10
N GLU A 73 13.77 -6.99 4.52
CA GLU A 73 13.63 -8.27 3.83
C GLU A 73 12.17 -8.74 3.82
N ALA A 74 11.46 -8.62 4.93
CA ALA A 74 10.04 -8.98 4.99
C ALA A 74 9.20 -8.11 4.04
N ALA A 75 9.46 -6.81 4.02
CA ALA A 75 8.80 -5.89 3.10
C ALA A 75 9.09 -6.25 1.63
N ARG A 76 10.34 -6.62 1.34
CA ARG A 76 10.75 -7.04 0.00
C ARG A 76 10.03 -8.31 -0.44
N MET A 77 9.89 -9.29 0.44
CA MET A 77 9.16 -10.52 0.17
C MET A 77 7.67 -10.25 -0.09
N GLU A 78 7.08 -9.35 0.68
CA GLU A 78 5.68 -8.94 0.48
C GLU A 78 5.49 -8.28 -0.89
N LEU A 79 6.42 -7.40 -1.28
CA LEU A 79 6.39 -6.75 -2.60
C LEU A 79 6.59 -7.75 -3.73
N ALA A 80 7.42 -8.76 -3.56
CA ALA A 80 7.59 -9.83 -4.54
C ALA A 80 6.28 -10.59 -4.74
N ALA A 81 5.55 -10.88 -3.66
CA ALA A 81 4.24 -11.52 -3.73
C ALA A 81 3.22 -10.64 -4.45
N ARG A 82 3.19 -9.33 -4.15
CA ARG A 82 2.32 -8.37 -4.84
C ARG A 82 2.65 -8.26 -6.33
N THR A 83 3.92 -8.27 -6.68
CA THR A 83 4.36 -8.24 -8.07
C THR A 83 3.84 -9.45 -8.83
N LYS A 84 3.93 -10.63 -8.21
CA LYS A 84 3.42 -11.87 -8.81
C LYS A 84 1.91 -11.81 -9.01
N GLU A 85 1.17 -11.31 -8.03
CA GLU A 85 -0.27 -11.11 -8.15
C GLU A 85 -0.61 -10.10 -9.25
N ALA A 86 0.14 -9.00 -9.33
CA ALA A 86 -0.06 -7.98 -10.34
C ALA A 86 0.18 -8.51 -11.76
N GLU A 87 1.17 -9.37 -11.95
CA GLU A 87 1.43 -10.01 -13.23
C GLU A 87 0.26 -10.90 -13.68
N GLY A 88 -0.46 -11.48 -12.72
CA GLY A 88 -1.61 -12.35 -12.98
C GLY A 88 -2.95 -11.62 -13.10
N LEU A 89 -2.99 -10.29 -12.98
CA LEU A 89 -4.25 -9.54 -13.10
C LEU A 89 -4.81 -9.65 -14.50
N GLU A 90 -6.09 -10.01 -14.57
CA GLU A 90 -6.80 -10.09 -15.84
C GLU A 90 -7.18 -8.70 -16.34
N LEU A 91 -7.01 -8.46 -17.64
CA LEU A 91 -7.45 -7.22 -18.29
C LEU A 91 -8.97 -7.10 -18.18
N GLN A 92 -9.44 -5.88 -17.94
CA GLN A 92 -10.85 -5.51 -17.75
C GLN A 92 -11.45 -5.99 -16.42
N SER A 93 -10.67 -6.60 -15.54
CA SER A 93 -11.12 -6.90 -14.18
C SER A 93 -11.09 -5.64 -13.32
N GLU A 94 -11.73 -5.69 -12.16
CA GLU A 94 -11.73 -4.60 -11.19
C GLU A 94 -10.67 -4.85 -10.12
N PHE A 95 -9.87 -3.83 -9.84
CA PHE A 95 -8.83 -3.87 -8.82
C PHE A 95 -9.17 -2.84 -7.74
N SER A 96 -9.22 -3.27 -6.48
CA SER A 96 -9.45 -2.35 -5.36
C SER A 96 -8.20 -1.51 -5.12
N GLN A 97 -8.31 -0.21 -5.39
CA GLN A 97 -7.18 0.71 -5.34
C GLN A 97 -7.04 1.41 -3.98
N GLY A 98 -8.12 1.49 -3.22
CA GLY A 98 -8.13 2.15 -1.93
C GLY A 98 -9.49 2.70 -1.58
N THR A 99 -9.52 3.58 -0.59
CA THR A 99 -10.75 4.21 -0.13
C THR A 99 -10.55 5.72 -0.05
N VAL A 100 -11.62 6.44 -0.34
CA VAL A 100 -11.73 7.87 -0.08
C VAL A 100 -12.95 8.10 0.80
N GLU A 101 -13.09 9.29 1.34
CA GLU A 101 -14.19 9.63 2.21
C GLU A 101 -15.16 10.57 1.49
N SER A 102 -16.46 10.36 1.73
CA SER A 102 -17.50 11.28 1.30
C SER A 102 -18.36 11.67 2.49
N THR A 103 -19.08 12.78 2.36
CA THR A 103 -20.01 13.25 3.38
C THR A 103 -21.43 12.90 3.00
N VAL A 104 -22.26 12.59 4.00
CA VAL A 104 -23.68 12.29 3.84
C VAL A 104 -24.44 13.07 4.88
N ASP A 105 -25.52 13.70 4.47
CA ASP A 105 -26.42 14.39 5.39
C ASP A 105 -27.47 13.42 5.92
N LEU A 106 -27.61 13.38 7.26
CA LEU A 106 -28.59 12.56 7.93
C LEU A 106 -29.64 13.47 8.57
N ASN A 107 -30.88 13.13 8.35
CA ASN A 107 -32.04 13.83 8.94
C ASN A 107 -32.90 12.82 9.70
N VAL A 108 -33.70 13.35 10.65
CA VAL A 108 -34.69 12.52 11.33
C VAL A 108 -35.65 11.93 10.31
N GLY A 109 -35.84 10.62 10.38
CA GLY A 109 -36.69 9.88 9.43
C GLY A 109 -35.90 9.14 8.37
N ASP A 110 -34.61 9.46 8.18
CA ASP A 110 -33.76 8.72 7.24
C ASP A 110 -33.45 7.32 7.78
N ASN A 111 -33.26 6.39 6.86
CA ASN A 111 -32.74 5.07 7.22
C ASN A 111 -31.21 5.17 7.34
N PHE A 112 -30.71 5.00 8.56
CA PHE A 112 -29.29 5.12 8.87
C PHE A 112 -28.41 4.19 8.03
N PHE A 113 -28.81 2.92 7.93
CA PHE A 113 -28.00 1.92 7.22
C PHE A 113 -27.96 2.16 5.71
N THR A 114 -29.09 2.59 5.14
CA THR A 114 -29.16 2.93 3.70
C THR A 114 -28.29 4.14 3.37
N ARG A 115 -28.35 5.17 4.22
CA ARG A 115 -27.59 6.41 4.00
C ARG A 115 -26.10 6.22 4.17
N LEU A 116 -25.67 5.31 5.04
CA LEU A 116 -24.27 4.98 5.28
C LEU A 116 -23.79 3.74 4.53
N ALA A 117 -24.64 3.22 3.63
CA ALA A 117 -24.29 2.07 2.83
C ALA A 117 -23.03 2.34 1.98
N ARG A 118 -22.30 1.27 1.73
CA ARG A 118 -21.02 1.30 1.02
C ARG A 118 -21.21 1.82 -0.40
N ALA A 119 -20.48 2.87 -0.74
CA ALA A 119 -20.41 3.38 -2.10
C ALA A 119 -19.11 2.96 -2.77
N GLU A 120 -19.14 2.82 -4.08
CA GLU A 120 -17.96 2.47 -4.88
C GLU A 120 -17.83 3.43 -6.06
N ILE A 121 -16.61 3.82 -6.36
CA ILE A 121 -16.27 4.59 -7.56
C ILE A 121 -15.42 3.68 -8.45
N VAL A 122 -15.83 3.52 -9.70
CA VAL A 122 -15.06 2.74 -10.68
C VAL A 122 -14.40 3.70 -11.65
N ILE A 123 -13.07 3.59 -11.75
CA ILE A 123 -12.27 4.43 -12.65
C ILE A 123 -11.61 3.56 -13.73
N LYS A 124 -11.39 4.16 -14.88
CA LYS A 124 -10.65 3.54 -15.98
C LYS A 124 -9.68 4.58 -16.54
N ASP A 125 -8.39 4.30 -16.42
CA ASP A 125 -7.31 5.23 -16.81
C ASP A 125 -7.53 6.64 -16.25
N GLY A 126 -7.89 6.70 -14.96
CA GLY A 126 -8.10 7.95 -14.24
C GLY A 126 -9.47 8.61 -14.42
N ILE A 127 -10.32 8.06 -15.28
CA ILE A 127 -11.64 8.62 -15.55
C ILE A 127 -12.71 7.83 -14.79
N VAL A 128 -13.58 8.54 -14.09
CA VAL A 128 -14.73 7.92 -13.41
C VAL A 128 -15.72 7.44 -14.46
N ILE A 129 -15.95 6.12 -14.50
CA ILE A 129 -16.89 5.51 -15.46
C ILE A 129 -18.17 5.01 -14.82
N GLU A 130 -18.18 4.82 -13.50
CA GLU A 130 -19.36 4.34 -12.78
C GLU A 130 -19.29 4.76 -11.32
N ILE A 131 -20.44 5.07 -10.77
CA ILE A 131 -20.60 5.29 -9.33
C ILE A 131 -21.70 4.34 -8.86
N ARG A 132 -21.38 3.50 -7.88
CA ARG A 132 -22.30 2.52 -7.31
C ARG A 132 -22.64 2.95 -5.90
N GLU A 133 -23.92 3.13 -5.64
CA GLU A 133 -24.45 3.38 -4.30
C GLU A 133 -25.28 2.17 -3.89
N GLY A 134 -24.85 1.55 -2.79
CA GLY A 134 -25.48 0.32 -2.36
C GLY A 134 -26.53 0.46 -1.30
#